data_93b7b8200724c3cdc02d961bf85c37d2
#
_entry.id   93b7b8200724c3cdc02d961bf85c37d2
#
_cell.length_a   1.000
_cell.length_b   1.000
_cell.length_c   1.000
_cell.angle_alpha   90.00
_cell.angle_beta   90.00
_cell.angle_gamma   90.00
#
_symmetry.space_group_name_H-M   'P 1'
#
loop_
_entity.id
_entity.type
_entity.pdbx_description
1 polymer ?
#
loop_
_entity_poly.entity_id
_entity_poly.type
_entity_poly.pdbx_seq_one_letter_code
_entity_poly.pdbx_strand_id
1 'polypeptide(L)'
;GVLSYAVATRHKANESKISENQKTTESQQNAVSESAVSPAAVVTEETPAKDIYKDYFLVGAAINGSDIDTMAIKHKGMAKILKENFNSTTLSNLMKPDYLLDEKATKKSKDGMPVCKFDTCDPALKFCQENGIKMRGHTLIWHNQTPSWLFYKNYDVKSGKLADAKTMAKRMESYIKQVITHCQKKYPGVVYAWDVVNECVCTDAGSFVVTKGGWKLRADTKKDNDFTHEQAVQNYWYTTMGEDYVEKAFAFARKYAEKDVKLFYNDYNVFMDVKMENIYKMVEQLKEKGLIDGIGLQPTVGIDWPELDSENDGSFRKCLETYAKLGLELQVTELNFRIEDGTTDEELLQRQSDRYEEMMRLLVEEDTESGGPCNITSVTVFGICDDYPLYGGDFQQNLYLYDKNCEPKPCYYGFIKPGIEAANNKK
;
A
#
# COMPACT_ATOMS: atom_id res chain seq x y z
N GLY A 1 19.14 -21.12 2.25
CA GLY A 1 19.06 -20.79 0.84
C GLY A 1 18.25 -19.52 0.65
N VAL A 2 18.92 -18.44 0.30
CA VAL A 2 18.31 -17.12 0.03
C VAL A 2 17.77 -17.21 -1.39
N LEU A 3 16.46 -17.14 -1.56
CA LEU A 3 15.83 -16.93 -2.85
C LEU A 3 15.67 -15.42 -3.07
N SER A 4 16.60 -14.88 -3.83
CA SER A 4 16.53 -13.52 -4.35
C SER A 4 15.49 -13.46 -5.47
N TYR A 5 14.44 -12.71 -5.30
CA TYR A 5 13.57 -12.33 -6.42
C TYR A 5 14.18 -11.09 -7.09
N ALA A 6 14.86 -11.33 -8.21
CA ALA A 6 15.37 -10.28 -9.06
C ALA A 6 14.25 -9.81 -9.98
N VAL A 7 13.97 -8.52 -9.94
CA VAL A 7 13.25 -7.82 -11.01
C VAL A 7 14.22 -7.67 -12.16
N ALA A 8 13.90 -8.31 -13.28
CA ALA A 8 14.73 -8.28 -14.47
C ALA A 8 14.61 -6.93 -15.19
N THR A 9 15.63 -6.13 -15.08
CA THR A 9 15.89 -5.06 -16.05
C THR A 9 16.71 -5.62 -17.20
N ARG A 10 16.15 -5.56 -18.40
CA ARG A 10 16.85 -5.91 -19.64
C ARG A 10 17.90 -4.85 -19.97
N HIS A 11 19.17 -5.25 -20.03
CA HIS A 11 20.18 -4.58 -20.83
C HIS A 11 20.81 -5.56 -21.81
N LYS A 12 20.75 -5.19 -23.10
CA LYS A 12 21.49 -5.83 -24.18
C LYS A 12 22.97 -5.54 -24.01
N ALA A 13 23.80 -6.49 -24.25
CA ALA A 13 25.19 -6.25 -24.63
C ALA A 13 25.70 -7.33 -25.55
N ASN A 14 26.44 -6.85 -26.49
CA ASN A 14 26.98 -7.36 -27.72
C ASN A 14 28.00 -8.50 -27.62
N GLU A 15 28.06 -9.14 -28.79
CA GLU A 15 28.97 -10.16 -29.26
C GLU A 15 30.48 -9.81 -29.26
N SER A 16 31.32 -10.84 -29.17
CA SER A 16 32.41 -11.13 -30.16
C SER A 16 33.15 -12.42 -29.75
N LYS A 17 33.08 -13.40 -30.61
CA LYS A 17 34.03 -13.94 -31.64
C LYS A 17 35.18 -14.83 -31.14
N ILE A 18 35.11 -16.10 -31.58
CA ILE A 18 36.02 -16.94 -32.39
C ILE A 18 37.14 -17.69 -31.65
N SER A 19 37.18 -19.02 -31.75
CA SER A 19 38.01 -19.76 -32.74
C SER A 19 37.89 -21.28 -32.62
N GLU A 20 38.05 -21.86 -33.78
CA GLU A 20 37.95 -23.28 -34.14
C GLU A 20 39.03 -24.21 -33.50
N ASN A 21 38.74 -25.49 -33.32
CA ASN A 21 39.42 -26.52 -34.10
C ASN A 21 38.86 -27.94 -33.90
N GLN A 22 38.87 -28.63 -34.97
CA GLN A 22 38.42 -29.85 -35.56
C GLN A 22 38.75 -31.19 -34.90
N LYS A 23 37.85 -32.18 -35.24
CA LYS A 23 38.02 -33.63 -35.58
C LYS A 23 37.99 -34.58 -34.39
N THR A 24 37.24 -35.65 -34.41
CA THR A 24 36.91 -36.68 -35.40
C THR A 24 35.80 -37.59 -34.87
N THR A 25 35.01 -38.06 -35.83
CA THR A 25 34.10 -39.22 -35.92
C THR A 25 34.15 -40.33 -34.84
N GLU A 26 32.97 -40.68 -34.33
CA GLU A 26 32.46 -42.05 -34.43
C GLU A 26 30.94 -42.08 -34.10
N SER A 27 30.24 -42.81 -34.95
CA SER A 27 28.80 -43.04 -34.92
C SER A 27 28.41 -43.93 -33.74
N GLN A 28 27.51 -43.41 -32.89
CA GLN A 28 26.60 -44.28 -32.14
C GLN A 28 25.21 -43.62 -32.11
N GLN A 29 24.26 -44.34 -32.69
CA GLN A 29 22.83 -44.07 -32.55
C GLN A 29 22.48 -44.14 -31.06
N ASN A 30 22.21 -42.99 -30.49
CA ASN A 30 21.47 -42.91 -29.24
C ASN A 30 20.15 -42.22 -29.50
N ALA A 31 19.10 -42.94 -29.20
CA ALA A 31 17.73 -42.47 -29.15
C ALA A 31 17.68 -41.15 -28.42
N VAL A 32 17.23 -40.11 -29.12
CA VAL A 32 16.83 -38.84 -28.51
C VAL A 32 15.61 -39.18 -27.66
N SER A 33 15.81 -39.32 -26.36
CA SER A 33 14.69 -39.18 -25.44
C SER A 33 14.24 -37.73 -25.54
N GLU A 34 13.15 -37.51 -26.24
CA GLU A 34 12.38 -36.28 -26.04
C GLU A 34 12.13 -36.17 -24.55
N SER A 35 12.87 -35.27 -23.88
CA SER A 35 12.49 -34.84 -22.55
C SER A 35 11.15 -34.16 -22.72
N ALA A 36 10.07 -34.86 -22.38
CA ALA A 36 8.75 -34.31 -22.30
C ALA A 36 8.86 -33.13 -21.34
N VAL A 37 8.77 -31.88 -21.87
CA VAL A 37 8.55 -30.67 -21.09
C VAL A 37 7.22 -30.94 -20.39
N SER A 38 7.25 -31.14 -19.08
CA SER A 38 6.03 -31.26 -18.29
C SER A 38 5.16 -30.03 -18.59
N PRO A 39 3.89 -30.20 -19.00
CA PRO A 39 3.03 -29.06 -19.23
C PRO A 39 3.01 -28.22 -17.96
N ALA A 40 3.20 -26.90 -18.08
CA ALA A 40 3.11 -25.99 -16.94
C ALA A 40 1.77 -26.26 -16.23
N ALA A 41 1.78 -26.39 -14.90
CA ALA A 41 0.59 -26.66 -14.11
C ALA A 41 -0.49 -25.62 -14.42
N VAL A 42 -1.72 -26.08 -14.63
CA VAL A 42 -2.88 -25.21 -14.87
C VAL A 42 -3.19 -24.48 -13.57
N VAL A 43 -3.38 -23.18 -13.65
CA VAL A 43 -3.80 -22.34 -12.52
C VAL A 43 -5.29 -22.57 -12.28
N THR A 44 -5.68 -22.84 -11.06
CA THR A 44 -7.06 -23.12 -10.64
C THR A 44 -7.46 -22.27 -9.45
N GLU A 45 -8.70 -22.39 -9.01
CA GLU A 45 -9.21 -21.72 -7.80
C GLU A 45 -8.48 -22.15 -6.52
N GLU A 46 -7.81 -23.28 -6.53
CA GLU A 46 -7.03 -23.79 -5.40
C GLU A 46 -5.59 -23.26 -5.37
N THR A 47 -5.16 -22.63 -6.47
CA THR A 47 -3.86 -21.98 -6.53
C THR A 47 -3.85 -20.76 -5.62
N PRO A 48 -2.82 -20.54 -4.78
CA PRO A 48 -2.73 -19.35 -3.95
C PRO A 48 -2.83 -18.05 -4.76
N ALA A 49 -3.55 -17.05 -4.25
CA ALA A 49 -3.75 -15.78 -4.95
C ALA A 49 -2.42 -15.12 -5.35
N LYS A 50 -1.40 -15.20 -4.50
CA LYS A 50 -0.05 -14.72 -4.79
C LYS A 50 0.59 -15.36 -6.03
N ASP A 51 0.27 -16.61 -6.29
CA ASP A 51 0.79 -17.35 -7.45
C ASP A 51 -0.08 -17.14 -8.69
N ILE A 52 -1.39 -16.93 -8.51
CA ILE A 52 -2.32 -16.59 -9.60
C ILE A 52 -1.88 -15.28 -10.27
N TYR A 53 -1.54 -14.27 -9.48
CA TYR A 53 -1.19 -12.93 -9.97
C TYR A 53 0.33 -12.69 -10.08
N LYS A 54 1.17 -13.71 -9.96
CA LYS A 54 2.63 -13.57 -9.87
C LYS A 54 3.29 -12.80 -11.02
N ASP A 55 2.70 -12.86 -12.21
CA ASP A 55 3.24 -12.18 -13.40
C ASP A 55 2.83 -10.70 -13.47
N TYR A 56 1.89 -10.27 -12.63
CA TYR A 56 1.34 -8.93 -12.63
C TYR A 56 1.82 -8.09 -11.46
N PHE A 57 1.44 -8.46 -10.26
CA PHE A 57 1.69 -7.67 -9.05
C PHE A 57 1.67 -8.54 -7.79
N LEU A 58 2.20 -8.00 -6.71
CA LEU A 58 2.03 -8.59 -5.40
C LEU A 58 0.56 -8.49 -4.99
N VAL A 59 0.06 -9.50 -4.31
CA VAL A 59 -1.27 -9.46 -3.71
C VAL A 59 -1.16 -9.55 -2.20
N GLY A 60 -1.87 -8.66 -1.51
CA GLY A 60 -1.78 -8.52 -0.08
C GLY A 60 -3.11 -8.44 0.63
N ALA A 61 -3.06 -8.67 1.92
CA ALA A 61 -4.14 -8.41 2.85
C ALA A 61 -3.59 -7.70 4.09
N ALA A 62 -4.31 -6.71 4.59
CA ALA A 62 -3.86 -5.94 5.75
C ALA A 62 -3.98 -6.74 7.04
N ILE A 63 -3.05 -6.51 7.95
CA ILE A 63 -3.09 -6.99 9.33
C ILE A 63 -3.86 -5.96 10.16
N ASN A 64 -5.11 -6.25 10.45
CA ASN A 64 -5.95 -5.41 11.30
C ASN A 64 -5.58 -5.58 12.78
N GLY A 65 -5.84 -4.56 13.57
CA GLY A 65 -5.63 -4.56 15.00
C GLY A 65 -5.24 -3.20 15.55
N SER A 66 -5.54 -2.97 16.81
CA SER A 66 -5.22 -1.75 17.55
C SER A 66 -4.22 -1.97 18.69
N ASP A 67 -3.84 -3.21 18.95
CA ASP A 67 -2.81 -3.59 19.90
C ASP A 67 -2.12 -4.91 19.47
N ILE A 68 -1.04 -5.25 20.17
CA ILE A 68 -0.22 -6.42 19.85
C ILE A 68 -1.00 -7.72 20.01
N ASP A 69 -1.84 -7.81 21.05
CA ASP A 69 -2.49 -9.07 21.43
C ASP A 69 -3.67 -9.42 20.52
N THR A 70 -4.29 -8.40 19.92
CA THR A 70 -5.49 -8.54 19.10
C THR A 70 -5.24 -8.40 17.60
N MET A 71 -4.00 -8.16 17.17
CA MET A 71 -3.74 -8.07 15.72
C MET A 71 -4.08 -9.39 14.99
N ALA A 72 -4.50 -9.28 13.75
CA ALA A 72 -5.05 -10.40 12.96
C ALA A 72 -4.13 -11.64 12.92
N ILE A 73 -2.82 -11.47 12.88
CA ILE A 73 -1.86 -12.59 12.86
C ILE A 73 -1.77 -13.37 14.17
N LYS A 74 -2.38 -12.89 15.26
CA LYS A 74 -2.52 -13.66 16.49
C LYS A 74 -3.65 -14.69 16.39
N HIS A 75 -4.54 -14.53 15.45
CA HIS A 75 -5.58 -15.49 15.12
C HIS A 75 -5.03 -16.53 14.13
N LYS A 76 -5.02 -17.81 14.53
CA LYS A 76 -4.40 -18.88 13.72
C LYS A 76 -4.93 -18.96 12.29
N GLY A 77 -6.24 -18.84 12.10
CA GLY A 77 -6.88 -18.91 10.78
C GLY A 77 -6.44 -17.77 9.86
N MET A 78 -6.40 -16.55 10.38
CA MET A 78 -5.97 -15.39 9.61
C MET A 78 -4.47 -15.40 9.31
N ALA A 79 -3.64 -15.80 10.28
CA ALA A 79 -2.21 -15.99 10.07
C ALA A 79 -1.93 -17.02 8.98
N LYS A 80 -2.67 -18.12 8.98
CA LYS A 80 -2.56 -19.16 7.95
C LYS A 80 -2.94 -18.63 6.56
N ILE A 81 -4.07 -17.94 6.45
CA ILE A 81 -4.51 -17.32 5.18
C ILE A 81 -3.44 -16.37 4.65
N LEU A 82 -2.96 -15.46 5.47
CA LEU A 82 -1.96 -14.48 5.07
C LEU A 82 -0.69 -15.17 4.56
N LYS A 83 -0.20 -16.14 5.30
CA LYS A 83 1.04 -16.86 4.99
C LYS A 83 0.93 -17.71 3.72
N GLU A 84 -0.18 -18.41 3.52
CA GLU A 84 -0.35 -19.35 2.42
C GLU A 84 -0.79 -18.68 1.12
N ASN A 85 -1.58 -17.61 1.21
CA ASN A 85 -2.31 -17.06 0.07
C ASN A 85 -1.81 -15.70 -0.41
N PHE A 86 -1.10 -14.95 0.42
CA PHE A 86 -0.64 -13.60 0.11
C PHE A 86 0.88 -13.45 0.22
N ASN A 87 1.46 -12.52 -0.52
CA ASN A 87 2.89 -12.21 -0.47
C ASN A 87 3.19 -10.76 -0.12
N SER A 88 2.16 -9.99 0.22
CA SER A 88 2.28 -8.62 0.70
C SER A 88 1.30 -8.37 1.83
N THR A 89 1.59 -7.39 2.65
CA THR A 89 0.72 -6.94 3.73
C THR A 89 0.98 -5.47 4.06
N THR A 90 0.17 -4.94 4.93
CA THR A 90 0.36 -3.65 5.60
C THR A 90 -0.30 -3.71 6.98
N LEU A 91 0.20 -2.94 7.93
CA LEU A 91 -0.47 -2.77 9.21
C LEU A 91 -1.56 -1.69 9.09
N SER A 92 -2.79 -2.00 9.47
CA SER A 92 -3.88 -1.03 9.40
C SER A 92 -3.70 0.14 10.38
N ASN A 93 -3.03 -0.08 11.53
CA ASN A 93 -2.83 0.95 12.56
C ASN A 93 -1.44 0.96 13.19
N LEU A 94 -0.87 -0.21 13.48
CA LEU A 94 0.21 -0.36 14.47
C LEU A 94 1.58 0.21 14.06
N MET A 95 1.69 0.81 12.89
CA MET A 95 2.89 1.51 12.41
C MET A 95 2.64 3.01 12.21
N LYS A 96 1.53 3.53 12.67
CA LYS A 96 1.20 4.95 12.61
C LYS A 96 1.85 5.73 13.76
N PRO A 97 2.03 7.06 13.63
CA PRO A 97 2.67 7.87 14.67
C PRO A 97 2.09 7.72 16.07
N ASP A 98 0.76 7.59 16.22
CA ASP A 98 0.12 7.36 17.53
C ASP A 98 0.65 6.12 18.25
N TYR A 99 1.09 5.12 17.49
CA TYR A 99 1.57 3.85 18.05
C TYR A 99 3.09 3.78 18.21
N LEU A 100 3.82 4.53 17.38
CA LEU A 100 5.29 4.47 17.39
C LEU A 100 5.94 5.55 18.24
N LEU A 101 5.27 6.66 18.49
CA LEU A 101 5.81 7.74 19.33
C LEU A 101 5.65 7.42 20.82
N ASP A 102 6.76 7.51 21.53
CA ASP A 102 6.83 7.36 22.99
C ASP A 102 6.89 8.72 23.65
N GLU A 103 5.75 9.19 24.19
CA GLU A 103 5.65 10.52 24.83
C GLU A 103 6.58 10.65 26.02
N LYS A 104 6.58 9.65 26.92
CA LYS A 104 7.36 9.67 28.14
C LYS A 104 8.86 9.69 27.85
N ALA A 105 9.33 8.85 26.95
CA ALA A 105 10.72 8.81 26.53
C ALA A 105 11.12 10.10 25.79
N THR A 106 10.23 10.63 24.95
CA THR A 106 10.46 11.88 24.23
C THR A 106 10.68 13.06 25.18
N LYS A 107 9.84 13.21 26.19
CA LYS A 107 9.97 14.29 27.18
C LYS A 107 11.24 14.20 28.03
N LYS A 108 11.85 13.03 28.12
CA LYS A 108 13.12 12.78 28.81
C LYS A 108 14.33 12.80 27.88
N SER A 109 14.13 12.97 26.59
CA SER A 109 15.19 12.94 25.60
C SER A 109 16.19 14.08 25.80
N LYS A 110 17.48 13.76 25.80
CA LYS A 110 18.56 14.76 26.03
C LYS A 110 18.75 15.67 24.82
N ASP A 111 18.49 15.20 23.63
CA ASP A 111 18.62 15.96 22.37
C ASP A 111 17.36 16.72 21.98
N GLY A 112 16.27 16.57 22.73
CA GLY A 112 15.00 17.20 22.45
C GLY A 112 14.24 16.62 21.25
N MET A 113 14.72 15.48 20.70
CA MET A 113 14.07 14.82 19.56
C MET A 113 13.03 13.79 20.02
N PRO A 114 12.02 13.51 19.19
CA PRO A 114 11.07 12.45 19.51
C PRO A 114 11.77 11.09 19.61
N VAL A 115 11.25 10.24 20.47
CA VAL A 115 11.72 8.86 20.65
C VAL A 115 10.62 7.92 20.19
N CYS A 116 10.99 6.98 19.32
CA CYS A 116 10.09 5.93 18.84
C CYS A 116 10.24 4.65 19.67
N LYS A 117 9.16 3.90 19.73
CA LYS A 117 9.09 2.51 20.21
C LYS A 117 8.49 1.65 19.10
N PHE A 118 8.94 0.42 18.97
CA PHE A 118 8.59 -0.45 17.85
C PHE A 118 7.92 -1.76 18.29
N ASP A 119 7.54 -1.85 19.55
CA ASP A 119 6.87 -3.03 20.11
C ASP A 119 5.55 -3.36 19.43
N THR A 120 4.84 -2.36 18.90
CA THR A 120 3.57 -2.56 18.21
C THR A 120 3.72 -3.10 16.79
N CYS A 121 4.79 -2.77 16.07
CA CYS A 121 4.99 -3.22 14.70
C CYS A 121 5.98 -4.39 14.55
N ASP A 122 6.89 -4.58 15.49
CA ASP A 122 7.90 -5.63 15.42
C ASP A 122 7.33 -7.05 15.25
N PRO A 123 6.25 -7.44 15.93
CA PRO A 123 5.69 -8.78 15.74
C PRO A 123 5.22 -9.05 14.31
N ALA A 124 4.63 -8.07 13.66
CA ALA A 124 4.19 -8.20 12.26
C ALA A 124 5.38 -8.22 11.29
N LEU A 125 6.38 -7.37 11.52
CA LEU A 125 7.61 -7.35 10.71
C LEU A 125 8.35 -8.69 10.82
N LYS A 126 8.45 -9.26 12.03
CA LYS A 126 9.04 -10.57 12.25
C LYS A 126 8.26 -11.67 11.54
N PHE A 127 6.93 -11.66 11.64
CA PHE A 127 6.06 -12.59 10.92
C PHE A 127 6.32 -12.55 9.40
N CYS A 128 6.41 -11.35 8.84
CA CYS A 128 6.70 -11.16 7.43
C CYS A 128 8.08 -11.71 7.05
N GLN A 129 9.09 -11.42 7.85
CA GLN A 129 10.46 -11.91 7.62
C GLN A 129 10.53 -13.44 7.63
N GLU A 130 9.89 -14.07 8.59
CA GLU A 130 9.87 -15.53 8.75
C GLU A 130 9.09 -16.26 7.64
N ASN A 131 8.12 -15.57 7.01
CA ASN A 131 7.23 -16.17 6.03
C ASN A 131 7.42 -15.65 4.59
N GLY A 132 8.45 -14.84 4.34
CA GLY A 132 8.74 -14.32 3.01
C GLY A 132 7.68 -13.35 2.47
N ILE A 133 6.95 -12.67 3.35
CA ILE A 133 5.94 -11.68 3.02
C ILE A 133 6.59 -10.30 3.07
N LYS A 134 6.28 -9.46 2.10
CA LYS A 134 6.73 -8.07 2.07
C LYS A 134 5.68 -7.15 2.69
N MET A 135 6.12 -6.04 3.25
CA MET A 135 5.23 -5.08 3.90
C MET A 135 5.30 -3.70 3.26
N ARG A 136 4.14 -3.11 3.02
CA ARG A 136 4.02 -1.67 2.79
C ARG A 136 4.03 -0.97 4.14
N GLY A 137 4.95 -0.05 4.32
CA GLY A 137 5.00 0.77 5.53
C GLY A 137 3.91 1.84 5.50
N HIS A 138 2.97 1.78 6.42
CA HIS A 138 1.83 2.69 6.47
C HIS A 138 1.66 3.25 7.87
N THR A 139 1.81 4.49 8.07
CA THR A 139 2.20 5.60 7.21
C THR A 139 3.13 6.52 7.99
N LEU A 140 4.05 7.21 7.33
CA LEU A 140 5.01 8.06 8.04
C LEU A 140 4.38 9.37 8.52
N ILE A 141 3.81 10.14 7.61
CA ILE A 141 3.27 11.47 7.89
C ILE A 141 1.80 11.55 7.47
N TRP A 142 0.95 11.79 8.43
CA TRP A 142 -0.49 11.93 8.26
C TRP A 142 -1.03 12.92 9.30
N HIS A 143 -2.04 13.69 8.93
CA HIS A 143 -2.68 14.64 9.83
C HIS A 143 -3.49 13.95 10.93
N ASN A 144 -3.99 12.74 10.67
CA ASN A 144 -4.74 11.92 11.61
C ASN A 144 -3.82 10.91 12.33
N GLN A 145 -4.29 10.32 13.40
CA GLN A 145 -3.58 9.32 14.22
C GLN A 145 -2.09 9.69 14.46
N THR A 146 -1.87 10.96 14.72
CA THR A 146 -0.59 11.56 15.10
C THR A 146 -0.81 12.35 16.39
N PRO A 147 -0.05 12.08 17.47
CA PRO A 147 -0.34 12.70 18.76
C PRO A 147 -0.06 14.19 18.74
N SER A 148 -1.01 14.98 19.24
CA SER A 148 -0.91 16.44 19.24
C SER A 148 0.29 16.97 20.02
N TRP A 149 0.71 16.29 21.09
CA TRP A 149 1.85 16.73 21.90
C TRP A 149 3.14 16.87 21.09
N LEU A 150 3.29 16.12 20.00
CA LEU A 150 4.47 16.20 19.13
C LEU A 150 4.71 17.61 18.56
N PHE A 151 3.64 18.38 18.40
CA PHE A 151 3.68 19.70 17.73
C PHE A 151 3.84 20.88 18.69
N TYR A 152 3.83 20.65 20.00
CA TYR A 152 3.90 21.69 20.99
C TYR A 152 5.34 21.96 21.42
N LYS A 153 5.60 23.22 21.77
CA LYS A 153 6.89 23.64 22.34
C LYS A 153 7.18 22.81 23.60
N ASN A 154 8.40 22.26 23.69
CA ASN A 154 8.80 21.36 24.76
C ASN A 154 7.88 20.14 24.95
N TYR A 155 7.09 19.77 23.91
CA TYR A 155 6.09 18.71 23.99
C TYR A 155 5.01 18.97 25.06
N ASP A 156 4.82 20.20 25.44
CA ASP A 156 3.88 20.61 26.49
C ASP A 156 2.59 21.19 25.90
N VAL A 157 1.57 20.36 25.80
CA VAL A 157 0.24 20.78 25.31
C VAL A 157 -0.38 21.88 26.19
N LYS A 158 -0.13 21.83 27.50
CA LYS A 158 -0.68 22.81 28.46
C LYS A 158 -0.15 24.23 28.22
N SER A 159 1.02 24.37 27.61
CA SER A 159 1.58 25.68 27.28
C SER A 159 0.74 26.43 26.25
N GLY A 160 -0.05 25.72 25.43
CA GLY A 160 -0.80 26.30 24.32
C GLY A 160 0.06 26.85 23.20
N LYS A 161 1.38 26.62 23.23
CA LYS A 161 2.35 27.14 22.25
C LYS A 161 2.86 26.04 21.35
N LEU A 162 2.66 26.19 20.05
CA LEU A 162 3.20 25.28 19.05
C LEU A 162 4.71 25.51 18.86
N ALA A 163 5.42 24.45 18.53
CA ALA A 163 6.80 24.55 18.11
C ALA A 163 6.90 25.27 16.75
N ASP A 164 8.03 25.88 16.47
CA ASP A 164 8.26 26.56 15.21
C ASP A 164 8.55 25.57 14.07
N ALA A 165 8.50 26.08 12.84
CA ALA A 165 8.69 25.27 11.64
C ALA A 165 10.04 24.58 11.58
N LYS A 166 11.10 25.24 12.01
CA LYS A 166 12.47 24.69 12.05
C LYS A 166 12.59 23.53 13.04
N THR A 167 12.01 23.70 14.23
CA THR A 167 11.95 22.64 15.25
C THR A 167 11.15 21.43 14.72
N MET A 168 10.01 21.69 14.12
CA MET A 168 9.17 20.61 13.58
C MET A 168 9.82 19.88 12.41
N ALA A 169 10.56 20.57 11.54
CA ALA A 169 11.33 19.92 10.48
C ALA A 169 12.37 18.95 11.05
N LYS A 170 13.07 19.31 12.11
CA LYS A 170 14.01 18.43 12.81
C LYS A 170 13.33 17.23 13.44
N ARG A 171 12.16 17.44 14.07
CA ARG A 171 11.38 16.36 14.67
C ARG A 171 10.87 15.39 13.60
N MET A 172 10.38 15.90 12.47
CA MET A 172 9.96 15.10 11.33
C MET A 172 11.12 14.26 10.78
N GLU A 173 12.26 14.86 10.54
CA GLU A 173 13.44 14.14 10.04
C GLU A 173 13.86 13.02 10.99
N SER A 174 13.94 13.33 12.29
CA SER A 174 14.29 12.34 13.31
C SER A 174 13.29 11.17 13.35
N TYR A 175 12.00 11.47 13.33
CA TYR A 175 10.96 10.45 13.31
C TYR A 175 11.07 9.54 12.07
N ILE A 176 11.11 10.12 10.88
CA ILE A 176 11.23 9.38 9.61
C ILE A 176 12.50 8.52 9.61
N LYS A 177 13.63 9.09 10.03
CA LYS A 177 14.90 8.37 10.16
C LYS A 177 14.78 7.16 11.07
N GLN A 178 14.21 7.34 12.26
CA GLN A 178 14.08 6.26 13.25
C GLN A 178 13.24 5.12 12.71
N VAL A 179 12.09 5.42 12.12
CA VAL A 179 11.17 4.40 11.60
C VAL A 179 11.78 3.64 10.43
N ILE A 180 12.27 4.34 9.44
CA ILE A 180 12.85 3.71 8.24
C ILE A 180 14.09 2.88 8.60
N THR A 181 15.01 3.45 9.38
CA THR A 181 16.25 2.73 9.72
C THR A 181 16.01 1.54 10.63
N HIS A 182 15.03 1.61 11.54
CA HIS A 182 14.64 0.46 12.36
C HIS A 182 14.20 -0.72 11.48
N CYS A 183 13.30 -0.47 10.56
CA CYS A 183 12.80 -1.51 9.65
C CYS A 183 13.91 -2.09 8.77
N GLN A 184 14.77 -1.24 8.22
CA GLN A 184 15.85 -1.67 7.31
C GLN A 184 16.94 -2.46 8.05
N LYS A 185 17.28 -2.07 9.27
CA LYS A 185 18.34 -2.75 10.03
C LYS A 185 17.87 -4.04 10.68
N LYS A 186 16.68 -4.04 11.27
CA LYS A 186 16.17 -5.20 12.01
C LYS A 186 15.47 -6.23 11.11
N TYR A 187 14.83 -5.76 10.05
CA TYR A 187 14.06 -6.60 9.12
C TYR A 187 14.43 -6.27 7.66
N PRO A 188 15.70 -6.50 7.26
CA PRO A 188 16.15 -6.14 5.91
C PRO A 188 15.28 -6.77 4.83
N GLY A 189 14.87 -5.94 3.86
CA GLY A 189 14.11 -6.37 2.70
C GLY A 189 12.62 -6.64 2.94
N VAL A 190 12.11 -6.50 4.16
CA VAL A 190 10.68 -6.70 4.45
C VAL A 190 9.85 -5.52 3.95
N VAL A 191 10.18 -4.30 4.35
CA VAL A 191 9.46 -3.12 3.88
C VAL A 191 9.95 -2.72 2.49
N TYR A 192 9.08 -2.78 1.50
CA TYR A 192 9.42 -2.49 0.11
C TYR A 192 8.86 -1.16 -0.41
N ALA A 193 7.93 -0.58 0.32
CA ALA A 193 7.30 0.69 -0.03
C ALA A 193 6.84 1.42 1.24
N TRP A 194 6.91 2.74 1.23
CA TRP A 194 6.39 3.60 2.28
C TRP A 194 5.29 4.50 1.75
N ASP A 195 4.18 4.56 2.46
CA ASP A 195 3.25 5.69 2.37
C ASP A 195 3.88 6.85 3.15
N VAL A 196 4.61 7.70 2.43
CA VAL A 196 5.38 8.78 3.07
C VAL A 196 4.47 9.86 3.61
N VAL A 197 3.52 10.30 2.79
CA VAL A 197 2.45 11.23 3.17
C VAL A 197 1.12 10.61 2.80
N ASN A 198 0.19 10.64 3.74
CA ASN A 198 -1.15 10.09 3.58
C ASN A 198 -2.19 11.21 3.60
N GLU A 199 -3.09 11.23 2.60
CA GLU A 199 -4.33 12.00 2.57
C GLU A 199 -4.17 13.51 2.80
N CYS A 200 -3.14 14.13 2.21
CA CYS A 200 -2.90 15.57 2.38
C CYS A 200 -3.65 16.45 1.38
N VAL A 201 -4.20 15.89 0.31
CA VAL A 201 -5.02 16.64 -0.65
C VAL A 201 -6.46 16.68 -0.15
N CYS A 202 -7.02 17.89 -0.07
CA CYS A 202 -8.40 18.09 0.35
C CYS A 202 -9.08 19.09 -0.58
N THR A 203 -10.27 18.74 -1.04
CA THR A 203 -11.05 19.58 -1.97
C THR A 203 -12.32 20.14 -1.34
N ASP A 204 -12.55 19.88 -0.05
CA ASP A 204 -13.72 20.36 0.67
C ASP A 204 -13.63 21.87 0.93
N ALA A 205 -14.71 22.58 0.62
CA ALA A 205 -14.77 24.02 0.81
C ALA A 205 -14.47 24.43 2.27
N GLY A 206 -13.53 25.35 2.45
CA GLY A 206 -13.12 25.87 3.77
C GLY A 206 -12.13 24.95 4.52
N SER A 207 -11.71 23.85 3.93
CA SER A 207 -10.81 22.89 4.57
C SER A 207 -9.45 22.75 3.88
N PHE A 208 -9.19 23.58 2.87
CA PHE A 208 -7.92 23.55 2.14
C PHE A 208 -7.35 24.95 1.95
N VAL A 209 -6.06 24.98 1.65
CA VAL A 209 -5.35 26.14 1.08
C VAL A 209 -4.84 25.78 -0.30
N VAL A 210 -4.75 26.75 -1.19
CA VAL A 210 -4.11 26.57 -2.49
C VAL A 210 -2.61 26.81 -2.30
N THR A 211 -1.79 25.80 -2.60
CA THR A 211 -0.33 25.91 -2.48
C THR A 211 0.26 26.77 -3.60
N LYS A 212 1.52 27.15 -3.46
CA LYS A 212 2.29 27.80 -4.52
C LYS A 212 2.33 26.99 -5.81
N GLY A 213 2.32 25.65 -5.67
CA GLY A 213 2.25 24.72 -6.80
C GLY A 213 0.87 24.60 -7.45
N GLY A 214 -0.15 25.26 -6.91
CA GLY A 214 -1.50 25.31 -7.49
C GLY A 214 -2.40 24.11 -7.16
N TRP A 215 -2.05 23.29 -6.18
CA TRP A 215 -2.87 22.17 -5.70
C TRP A 215 -3.43 22.45 -4.30
N LYS A 216 -4.52 21.78 -3.95
CA LYS A 216 -5.27 22.01 -2.72
C LYS A 216 -4.75 21.13 -1.59
N LEU A 217 -4.08 21.74 -0.64
CA LEU A 217 -3.54 21.10 0.56
C LEU A 217 -4.56 21.18 1.69
N ARG A 218 -4.78 20.05 2.38
CA ARG A 218 -5.55 20.02 3.62
C ARG A 218 -4.97 20.98 4.63
N ALA A 219 -5.78 21.94 5.03
CA ALA A 219 -5.45 22.93 6.06
C ALA A 219 -6.04 22.53 7.42
N ASP A 220 -6.02 23.46 8.36
CA ASP A 220 -6.69 23.29 9.65
C ASP A 220 -8.19 23.29 9.45
N THR A 221 -8.79 22.15 9.50
CA THR A 221 -10.20 21.98 9.29
C THR A 221 -10.93 21.93 10.61
N LYS A 222 -12.04 22.65 10.69
CA LYS A 222 -12.94 22.56 11.85
C LYS A 222 -13.79 21.30 11.85
N LYS A 223 -13.87 20.61 10.71
CA LYS A 223 -14.57 19.33 10.54
C LYS A 223 -13.88 18.55 9.44
N ASP A 224 -13.62 17.28 9.71
CA ASP A 224 -13.32 16.31 8.67
C ASP A 224 -14.67 15.87 8.08
N ASN A 225 -15.00 16.40 6.91
CA ASN A 225 -16.27 16.11 6.26
C ASN A 225 -16.26 14.78 5.50
N ASP A 226 -15.11 14.13 5.43
CA ASP A 226 -14.93 13.04 4.49
C ASP A 226 -15.54 11.70 4.95
N PHE A 227 -15.52 11.35 6.23
CA PHE A 227 -16.12 10.08 6.67
C PHE A 227 -16.49 10.00 8.14
N THR A 228 -15.82 10.65 9.02
CA THR A 228 -16.01 10.45 10.45
C THR A 228 -16.76 11.58 11.14
N HIS A 229 -17.05 12.63 10.40
CA HIS A 229 -18.18 13.49 10.59
C HIS A 229 -18.29 14.27 11.90
N GLU A 230 -17.62 13.89 12.97
CA GLU A 230 -17.90 14.44 14.30
C GLU A 230 -16.69 15.09 14.97
N GLN A 231 -15.48 14.80 14.53
CA GLN A 231 -14.28 15.36 15.15
C GLN A 231 -13.47 16.19 14.16
N ALA A 232 -13.17 17.41 14.58
CA ALA A 232 -12.20 18.22 13.87
C ALA A 232 -10.82 17.58 13.99
N VAL A 233 -10.18 17.27 12.87
CA VAL A 233 -8.80 16.82 12.83
C VAL A 233 -7.94 17.97 12.31
N GLN A 234 -7.15 18.54 13.22
CA GLN A 234 -6.23 19.60 12.84
C GLN A 234 -5.02 19.02 12.12
N ASN A 235 -4.68 19.61 10.97
CA ASN A 235 -3.42 19.28 10.30
C ASN A 235 -2.27 20.06 10.94
N TYR A 236 -1.74 19.56 12.05
CA TYR A 236 -0.65 20.19 12.78
C TYR A 236 0.65 20.29 11.98
N TRP A 237 0.88 19.40 11.01
CA TRP A 237 2.03 19.50 10.12
C TRP A 237 1.96 20.79 9.30
N TYR A 238 0.81 21.09 8.74
CA TYR A 238 0.58 22.34 8.02
C TYR A 238 0.62 23.55 8.95
N THR A 239 -0.08 23.48 10.10
CA THR A 239 -0.13 24.61 11.05
C THR A 239 1.26 25.02 11.51
N THR A 240 2.16 24.08 11.74
CA THR A 240 3.52 24.35 12.24
C THR A 240 4.53 24.61 11.13
N MET A 241 4.48 23.89 10.03
CA MET A 241 5.52 23.91 8.99
C MET A 241 5.10 24.60 7.69
N GLY A 242 3.80 24.87 7.52
CA GLY A 242 3.31 25.33 6.23
C GLY A 242 3.29 24.24 5.15
N GLU A 243 3.02 24.63 3.92
CA GLU A 243 2.89 23.71 2.79
C GLU A 243 4.13 22.88 2.46
N ASP A 244 5.29 23.37 2.82
CA ASP A 244 6.58 22.71 2.54
C ASP A 244 6.74 21.37 3.29
N TYR A 245 5.89 21.07 4.25
CA TYR A 245 6.03 19.83 5.02
C TYR A 245 5.92 18.57 4.14
N VAL A 246 5.11 18.62 3.09
CA VAL A 246 4.92 17.45 2.18
C VAL A 246 6.21 17.15 1.45
N GLU A 247 6.82 18.14 0.82
CA GLU A 247 8.09 17.97 0.12
C GLU A 247 9.22 17.55 1.08
N LYS A 248 9.28 18.16 2.27
CA LYS A 248 10.27 17.82 3.30
C LYS A 248 10.12 16.36 3.74
N ALA A 249 8.90 15.88 3.95
CA ALA A 249 8.65 14.48 4.30
C ALA A 249 9.22 13.51 3.26
N PHE A 250 8.95 13.77 1.98
CA PHE A 250 9.50 12.98 0.88
C PHE A 250 11.01 13.08 0.79
N ALA A 251 11.59 14.26 0.96
CA ALA A 251 13.04 14.45 0.94
C ALA A 251 13.73 13.68 2.08
N PHE A 252 13.18 13.72 3.29
CA PHE A 252 13.71 12.94 4.41
C PHE A 252 13.56 11.44 4.19
N ALA A 253 12.42 10.99 3.70
CA ALA A 253 12.23 9.57 3.37
C ALA A 253 13.23 9.12 2.29
N ARG A 254 13.44 9.90 1.25
CA ARG A 254 14.44 9.61 0.20
C ARG A 254 15.85 9.53 0.76
N LYS A 255 16.19 10.38 1.71
CA LYS A 255 17.49 10.41 2.35
C LYS A 255 17.82 9.12 3.13
N TYR A 256 16.82 8.54 3.80
CA TYR A 256 17.04 7.40 4.70
C TYR A 256 16.60 6.05 4.13
N ALA A 257 15.72 6.03 3.14
CA ALA A 257 15.31 4.79 2.48
C ALA A 257 16.40 4.25 1.54
N GLU A 258 16.55 2.94 1.52
CA GLU A 258 17.39 2.26 0.53
C GLU A 258 16.83 2.46 -0.88
N LYS A 259 17.69 2.34 -1.89
CA LYS A 259 17.36 2.66 -3.29
C LYS A 259 16.19 1.87 -3.87
N ASP A 260 16.03 0.63 -3.45
CA ASP A 260 14.97 -0.27 -3.93
C ASP A 260 13.66 -0.12 -3.17
N VAL A 261 13.65 0.66 -2.10
CA VAL A 261 12.43 0.97 -1.35
C VAL A 261 11.70 2.14 -2.00
N LYS A 262 10.43 1.93 -2.32
CA LYS A 262 9.63 2.89 -3.10
C LYS A 262 8.84 3.83 -2.19
N LEU A 263 8.75 5.09 -2.62
CA LEU A 263 8.10 6.16 -1.86
C LEU A 263 6.79 6.57 -2.53
N PHE A 264 5.70 6.45 -1.79
CA PHE A 264 4.32 6.64 -2.26
C PHE A 264 3.64 7.81 -1.56
N TYR A 265 2.79 8.48 -2.31
CA TYR A 265 1.67 9.24 -1.79
C TYR A 265 0.43 8.35 -1.79
N ASN A 266 -0.35 8.32 -0.72
CA ASN A 266 -1.50 7.44 -0.56
C ASN A 266 -2.76 8.24 -0.19
N ASP A 267 -3.88 7.97 -0.86
CA ASP A 267 -5.12 8.73 -0.63
C ASP A 267 -6.37 7.94 -1.04
N TYR A 268 -7.52 8.39 -0.55
CA TYR A 268 -8.86 7.91 -0.89
C TYR A 268 -9.55 8.82 -1.91
N ASN A 269 -10.64 8.35 -2.49
CA ASN A 269 -11.43 9.10 -3.51
C ASN A 269 -10.58 9.67 -4.66
N VAL A 270 -9.50 8.97 -4.98
CA VAL A 270 -8.48 9.37 -5.96
C VAL A 270 -9.02 9.50 -7.38
N PHE A 271 -10.19 8.92 -7.65
CA PHE A 271 -10.89 8.91 -8.94
C PHE A 271 -11.82 10.12 -9.12
N MET A 272 -12.13 10.86 -8.07
CA MET A 272 -12.97 12.06 -8.15
C MET A 272 -12.22 13.18 -8.87
N ASP A 273 -12.80 13.76 -9.91
CA ASP A 273 -12.13 14.64 -10.87
C ASP A 273 -11.27 15.75 -10.23
N VAL A 274 -11.85 16.53 -9.34
CA VAL A 274 -11.12 17.65 -8.72
C VAL A 274 -9.99 17.15 -7.82
N LYS A 275 -10.24 16.08 -7.06
CA LYS A 275 -9.23 15.49 -6.20
C LYS A 275 -8.10 14.87 -7.02
N MET A 276 -8.43 14.17 -8.09
CA MET A 276 -7.49 13.57 -9.03
C MET A 276 -6.57 14.63 -9.65
N GLU A 277 -7.11 15.76 -10.11
CA GLU A 277 -6.32 16.87 -10.64
C GLU A 277 -5.30 17.39 -9.63
N ASN A 278 -5.72 17.56 -8.38
CA ASN A 278 -4.85 18.09 -7.32
C ASN A 278 -3.76 17.10 -6.91
N ILE A 279 -4.11 15.82 -6.79
CA ILE A 279 -3.13 14.75 -6.56
C ILE A 279 -2.11 14.71 -7.70
N TYR A 280 -2.59 14.76 -8.94
CA TYR A 280 -1.72 14.74 -10.12
C TYR A 280 -0.71 15.89 -10.11
N LYS A 281 -1.16 17.12 -9.87
CA LYS A 281 -0.27 18.31 -9.79
C LYS A 281 0.79 18.16 -8.72
N MET A 282 0.41 17.75 -7.53
CA MET A 282 1.33 17.55 -6.41
C MET A 282 2.37 16.48 -6.75
N VAL A 283 1.93 15.34 -7.22
CA VAL A 283 2.80 14.18 -7.53
C VAL A 283 3.74 14.51 -8.69
N GLU A 284 3.26 15.20 -9.71
CA GLU A 284 4.10 15.65 -10.82
C GLU A 284 5.26 16.53 -10.34
N GLN A 285 4.99 17.46 -9.44
CA GLN A 285 6.01 18.34 -8.86
C GLN A 285 7.02 17.56 -8.00
N LEU A 286 6.56 16.60 -7.22
CA LEU A 286 7.45 15.73 -6.45
C LEU A 286 8.30 14.84 -7.37
N LYS A 287 7.72 14.33 -8.45
CA LYS A 287 8.44 13.54 -9.46
C LYS A 287 9.57 14.34 -10.11
N GLU A 288 9.30 15.57 -10.52
CA GLU A 288 10.29 16.46 -11.11
C GLU A 288 11.51 16.66 -10.22
N LYS A 289 11.33 16.58 -8.91
CA LYS A 289 12.38 16.68 -7.89
C LYS A 289 13.02 15.33 -7.54
N GLY A 290 12.58 14.23 -8.13
CA GLY A 290 13.08 12.89 -7.84
C GLY A 290 12.67 12.34 -6.48
N LEU A 291 11.56 12.83 -5.90
CA LEU A 291 11.19 12.55 -4.52
C LEU A 291 10.12 11.48 -4.35
N ILE A 292 9.45 11.07 -5.42
CA ILE A 292 8.33 10.11 -5.35
C ILE A 292 8.48 9.02 -6.41
N ASP A 293 8.03 7.83 -6.07
CA ASP A 293 8.09 6.65 -6.93
C ASP A 293 6.71 6.14 -7.35
N GLY A 294 5.67 6.47 -6.62
CA GLY A 294 4.34 5.95 -6.93
C GLY A 294 3.18 6.61 -6.19
N ILE A 295 1.98 6.21 -6.60
CA ILE A 295 0.73 6.63 -6.00
C ILE A 295 0.01 5.41 -5.46
N GLY A 296 -0.39 5.47 -4.18
CA GLY A 296 -1.26 4.51 -3.53
C GLY A 296 -2.72 4.94 -3.64
N LEU A 297 -3.57 4.02 -4.05
CA LEU A 297 -5.00 4.23 -4.27
C LEU A 297 -5.78 3.47 -3.21
N GLN A 298 -6.66 4.16 -2.48
CA GLN A 298 -7.50 3.58 -1.41
C GLN A 298 -8.95 3.42 -1.89
N PRO A 299 -9.33 2.41 -2.69
CA PRO A 299 -10.72 2.22 -3.09
C PRO A 299 -11.50 1.46 -2.01
N THR A 300 -11.80 2.12 -0.91
CA THR A 300 -12.74 1.64 0.10
C THR A 300 -14.12 2.20 -0.24
N VAL A 301 -14.90 1.43 -0.99
CA VAL A 301 -16.12 1.92 -1.64
C VAL A 301 -17.25 0.87 -1.57
N GLY A 302 -18.44 1.25 -2.02
CA GLY A 302 -19.60 0.35 -2.11
C GLY A 302 -19.68 -0.41 -3.43
N ILE A 303 -20.76 -1.18 -3.57
CA ILE A 303 -20.98 -2.00 -4.76
C ILE A 303 -21.55 -1.22 -5.95
N ASP A 304 -22.03 0.01 -5.72
CA ASP A 304 -22.68 0.81 -6.79
C ASP A 304 -21.85 2.02 -7.22
N TRP A 305 -20.86 2.40 -6.48
CA TRP A 305 -20.04 3.59 -6.75
C TRP A 305 -18.62 3.43 -6.25
N PRO A 306 -17.62 3.94 -6.98
CA PRO A 306 -17.71 4.54 -8.33
C PRO A 306 -17.90 3.49 -9.43
N GLU A 307 -18.15 3.95 -10.67
CA GLU A 307 -17.97 3.09 -11.82
C GLU A 307 -16.51 2.62 -11.89
N LEU A 308 -16.27 1.37 -12.22
CA LEU A 308 -14.93 0.82 -12.30
C LEU A 308 -14.41 0.82 -13.73
N ASP A 309 -14.89 -0.09 -14.55
CA ASP A 309 -14.48 -0.24 -15.94
C ASP A 309 -15.44 0.53 -16.87
N SER A 310 -15.18 1.81 -17.02
CA SER A 310 -15.98 2.73 -17.81
C SER A 310 -15.08 3.86 -18.36
N GLU A 311 -15.44 4.39 -19.52
CA GLU A 311 -14.81 5.57 -20.13
C GLU A 311 -15.33 6.88 -19.55
N ASN A 312 -16.30 6.84 -18.65
CA ASN A 312 -16.88 8.02 -18.04
C ASN A 312 -15.92 8.69 -17.06
N ASP A 313 -16.02 10.01 -16.97
CA ASP A 313 -15.30 10.78 -15.95
C ASP A 313 -15.72 10.30 -14.55
N GLY A 314 -14.74 10.22 -13.64
CA GLY A 314 -14.96 9.72 -12.29
C GLY A 314 -14.91 8.20 -12.16
N SER A 315 -14.71 7.45 -13.26
CA SER A 315 -14.48 6.02 -13.18
C SER A 315 -13.09 5.66 -12.70
N PHE A 316 -12.93 4.47 -12.16
CA PHE A 316 -11.62 3.99 -11.71
C PHE A 316 -10.65 3.77 -12.90
N ARG A 317 -11.15 3.35 -14.05
CA ARG A 317 -10.36 3.26 -15.30
C ARG A 317 -9.74 4.62 -15.66
N LYS A 318 -10.55 5.68 -15.68
CA LYS A 318 -10.06 7.05 -15.96
C LYS A 318 -8.99 7.51 -14.98
N CYS A 319 -9.17 7.17 -13.72
CA CYS A 319 -8.20 7.43 -12.68
C CYS A 319 -6.86 6.73 -12.96
N LEU A 320 -6.88 5.44 -13.24
CA LEU A 320 -5.68 4.66 -13.58
C LEU A 320 -4.95 5.23 -14.81
N GLU A 321 -5.68 5.47 -15.89
CA GLU A 321 -5.11 6.00 -17.13
C GLU A 321 -4.53 7.41 -16.96
N THR A 322 -5.16 8.23 -16.11
CA THR A 322 -4.67 9.58 -15.80
C THR A 322 -3.35 9.52 -15.03
N TYR A 323 -3.31 8.77 -13.94
CA TYR A 323 -2.08 8.65 -13.14
C TYR A 323 -0.95 7.93 -13.90
N ALA A 324 -1.28 7.01 -14.79
CA ALA A 324 -0.30 6.32 -15.62
C ALA A 324 0.55 7.28 -16.48
N LYS A 325 0.01 8.43 -16.86
CA LYS A 325 0.73 9.47 -17.60
C LYS A 325 1.96 10.01 -16.87
N LEU A 326 2.00 9.87 -15.55
CA LEU A 326 3.15 10.25 -14.74
C LEU A 326 4.33 9.26 -14.86
N GLY A 327 4.09 8.05 -15.38
CA GLY A 327 5.13 7.02 -15.53
C GLY A 327 5.63 6.45 -14.21
N LEU A 328 4.86 6.58 -13.14
CA LEU A 328 5.17 6.08 -11.79
C LEU A 328 4.49 4.75 -11.51
N GLU A 329 4.91 4.08 -10.44
CA GLU A 329 4.20 2.89 -9.94
C GLU A 329 2.84 3.27 -9.39
N LEU A 330 1.86 2.37 -9.59
CA LEU A 330 0.54 2.45 -8.97
C LEU A 330 0.35 1.23 -8.07
N GLN A 331 -0.16 1.45 -6.87
CA GLN A 331 -0.53 0.38 -5.95
C GLN A 331 -1.94 0.62 -5.44
N VAL A 332 -2.76 -0.42 -5.46
CA VAL A 332 -4.06 -0.42 -4.78
C VAL A 332 -3.78 -0.85 -3.35
N THR A 333 -4.00 0.05 -2.41
CA THR A 333 -3.46 -0.10 -1.05
C THR A 333 -4.51 -0.49 -0.01
N GLU A 334 -5.76 -0.14 -0.24
CA GLU A 334 -6.86 -0.34 0.71
C GLU A 334 -8.14 -0.67 -0.05
N LEU A 335 -8.19 -1.86 -0.65
CA LEU A 335 -9.32 -2.31 -1.46
C LEU A 335 -10.40 -2.95 -0.60
N ASN A 336 -11.61 -2.43 -0.67
CA ASN A 336 -12.81 -3.01 -0.06
C ASN A 336 -14.04 -2.65 -0.88
N PHE A 337 -14.96 -3.61 -1.00
CA PHE A 337 -16.32 -3.36 -1.53
C PHE A 337 -17.33 -3.72 -0.46
N ARG A 338 -17.91 -2.70 0.18
CA ARG A 338 -18.82 -2.87 1.29
C ARG A 338 -20.23 -3.22 0.81
N ILE A 339 -20.82 -4.21 1.46
CA ILE A 339 -22.25 -4.50 1.43
C ILE A 339 -22.82 -4.45 2.85
N GLU A 340 -24.13 -4.61 2.99
CA GLU A 340 -24.80 -4.60 4.28
C GLU A 340 -24.18 -5.61 5.26
N ASP A 341 -23.92 -5.17 6.48
CA ASP A 341 -23.30 -5.98 7.51
C ASP A 341 -24.23 -7.15 7.93
N GLY A 342 -23.64 -8.32 8.09
CA GLY A 342 -24.36 -9.53 8.50
C GLY A 342 -25.35 -10.07 7.46
N THR A 343 -25.32 -9.58 6.22
CA THR A 343 -26.21 -10.10 5.17
C THR A 343 -25.91 -11.55 4.80
N THR A 344 -26.96 -12.32 4.58
CA THR A 344 -26.91 -13.64 3.94
C THR A 344 -27.59 -13.63 2.58
N ASP A 345 -27.97 -12.46 2.07
CA ASP A 345 -28.60 -12.29 0.77
C ASP A 345 -27.64 -12.69 -0.35
N GLU A 346 -27.97 -13.74 -1.06
CA GLU A 346 -27.10 -14.29 -2.13
C GLU A 346 -26.89 -13.30 -3.28
N GLU A 347 -27.89 -12.45 -3.58
CA GLU A 347 -27.76 -11.43 -4.63
C GLU A 347 -26.74 -10.37 -4.23
N LEU A 348 -26.77 -9.87 -3.01
CA LEU A 348 -25.79 -8.90 -2.49
C LEU A 348 -24.39 -9.50 -2.43
N LEU A 349 -24.24 -10.72 -1.98
CA LEU A 349 -22.96 -11.43 -1.96
C LEU A 349 -22.41 -11.62 -3.39
N GLN A 350 -23.28 -11.93 -4.36
CA GLN A 350 -22.87 -12.05 -5.76
C GLN A 350 -22.46 -10.68 -6.34
N ARG A 351 -23.21 -9.62 -6.05
CA ARG A 351 -22.84 -8.26 -6.50
C ARG A 351 -21.51 -7.81 -5.92
N GLN A 352 -21.23 -8.14 -4.67
CA GLN A 352 -19.89 -7.89 -4.08
C GLN A 352 -18.81 -8.65 -4.85
N SER A 353 -19.05 -9.93 -5.16
CA SER A 353 -18.15 -10.75 -5.96
C SER A 353 -17.91 -10.14 -7.35
N ASP A 354 -18.97 -9.68 -8.02
CA ASP A 354 -18.89 -9.05 -9.34
C ASP A 354 -18.03 -7.78 -9.30
N ARG A 355 -18.11 -7.00 -8.24
CA ARG A 355 -17.28 -5.79 -8.06
C ARG A 355 -15.80 -6.12 -7.90
N TYR A 356 -15.46 -7.13 -7.09
CA TYR A 356 -14.08 -7.59 -6.98
C TYR A 356 -13.56 -8.16 -8.29
N GLU A 357 -14.38 -8.91 -9.01
CA GLU A 357 -14.01 -9.43 -10.34
C GLU A 357 -13.77 -8.29 -11.34
N GLU A 358 -14.67 -7.32 -11.42
CA GLU A 358 -14.53 -6.15 -12.30
C GLU A 358 -13.25 -5.36 -11.99
N MET A 359 -12.97 -5.11 -10.72
CA MET A 359 -11.76 -4.41 -10.30
C MET A 359 -10.50 -5.17 -10.71
N MET A 360 -10.43 -6.45 -10.40
CA MET A 360 -9.23 -7.25 -10.70
C MET A 360 -9.03 -7.43 -12.20
N ARG A 361 -10.11 -7.57 -12.97
CA ARG A 361 -10.06 -7.62 -14.43
C ARG A 361 -9.52 -6.31 -15.00
N LEU A 362 -10.03 -5.19 -14.52
CA LEU A 362 -9.57 -3.87 -14.90
C LEU A 362 -8.06 -3.69 -14.61
N LEU A 363 -7.61 -4.07 -13.43
CA LEU A 363 -6.21 -3.96 -13.03
C LEU A 363 -5.29 -4.83 -13.91
N VAL A 364 -5.71 -6.04 -14.24
CA VAL A 364 -4.97 -6.93 -15.15
C VAL A 364 -4.89 -6.34 -16.55
N GLU A 365 -6.01 -5.84 -17.09
CA GLU A 365 -6.07 -5.26 -18.43
C GLU A 365 -5.27 -3.97 -18.55
N GLU A 366 -5.28 -3.13 -17.53
CA GLU A 366 -4.56 -1.85 -17.50
C GLU A 366 -3.06 -2.01 -17.18
N ASP A 367 -2.64 -3.17 -16.69
CA ASP A 367 -1.25 -3.41 -16.36
C ASP A 367 -0.37 -3.56 -17.60
N THR A 368 0.88 -3.11 -17.49
CA THR A 368 1.87 -3.21 -18.57
C THR A 368 2.11 -4.63 -19.06
N GLU A 369 1.96 -5.64 -18.22
CA GLU A 369 2.08 -7.06 -18.62
C GLU A 369 1.00 -7.49 -19.62
N SER A 370 -0.15 -6.83 -19.60
CA SER A 370 -1.21 -7.02 -20.60
C SER A 370 -1.14 -6.01 -21.76
N GLY A 371 -0.11 -5.16 -21.79
CA GLY A 371 0.01 -4.09 -22.78
C GLY A 371 -0.72 -2.80 -22.42
N GLY A 372 -1.22 -2.68 -21.20
CA GLY A 372 -1.85 -1.47 -20.67
C GLY A 372 -0.84 -0.39 -20.27
N PRO A 373 -1.31 0.80 -19.89
CA PRO A 373 -0.44 1.93 -19.58
C PRO A 373 0.09 1.95 -18.14
N CYS A 374 -0.43 1.11 -17.26
CA CYS A 374 -0.18 1.20 -15.83
C CYS A 374 0.91 0.24 -15.36
N ASN A 375 1.85 0.74 -14.57
CA ASN A 375 2.78 -0.10 -13.82
C ASN A 375 2.21 -0.38 -12.42
N ILE A 376 1.35 -1.39 -12.33
CA ILE A 376 0.71 -1.79 -11.07
C ILE A 376 1.63 -2.79 -10.38
N THR A 377 2.05 -2.49 -9.15
CA THR A 377 3.05 -3.31 -8.46
C THR A 377 2.52 -4.04 -7.23
N SER A 378 1.41 -3.62 -6.68
CA SER A 378 0.70 -4.40 -5.64
C SER A 378 -0.79 -4.05 -5.56
N VAL A 379 -1.57 -5.03 -5.09
CA VAL A 379 -2.99 -4.89 -4.79
C VAL A 379 -3.24 -5.48 -3.40
N THR A 380 -3.75 -4.68 -2.48
CA THR A 380 -3.96 -5.06 -1.08
C THR A 380 -5.43 -4.91 -0.71
N VAL A 381 -6.05 -5.99 -0.25
CA VAL A 381 -7.35 -5.95 0.44
C VAL A 381 -7.09 -5.52 1.88
N PHE A 382 -7.87 -4.58 2.39
CA PHE A 382 -7.53 -3.92 3.67
C PHE A 382 -8.05 -4.66 4.91
N GLY A 383 -7.97 -5.96 4.90
CA GLY A 383 -8.29 -6.91 5.97
C GLY A 383 -8.34 -8.33 5.45
N ILE A 384 -8.45 -9.29 6.34
CA ILE A 384 -8.46 -10.73 5.98
C ILE A 384 -9.87 -11.30 6.10
N CYS A 385 -10.42 -11.31 7.32
CA CYS A 385 -11.74 -11.89 7.60
C CYS A 385 -12.73 -10.80 8.04
N ASP A 386 -13.98 -10.98 7.65
CA ASP A 386 -15.09 -10.15 8.14
C ASP A 386 -15.21 -10.24 9.66
N ASP A 387 -15.88 -9.25 10.25
CA ASP A 387 -16.18 -9.16 11.67
C ASP A 387 -14.96 -9.17 12.61
N TYR A 388 -13.76 -9.02 12.05
CA TYR A 388 -12.59 -8.80 12.87
C TYR A 388 -12.46 -7.32 13.23
N PRO A 389 -12.43 -6.96 14.51
CA PRO A 389 -12.46 -5.55 14.89
C PRO A 389 -11.20 -4.80 14.47
N LEU A 390 -11.38 -3.80 13.62
CA LEU A 390 -10.31 -2.89 13.22
C LEU A 390 -9.79 -2.05 14.38
N TYR A 391 -10.70 -1.69 15.31
CA TYR A 391 -10.46 -0.73 16.39
C TYR A 391 -10.89 -1.24 17.77
N GLY A 392 -11.20 -2.51 17.90
CA GLY A 392 -11.80 -3.07 19.11
C GLY A 392 -13.28 -2.72 19.25
N GLY A 393 -14.12 -3.71 19.53
CA GLY A 393 -15.57 -3.58 19.66
C GLY A 393 -16.35 -4.49 18.73
N ASP A 394 -17.66 -4.54 18.91
CA ASP A 394 -18.58 -5.39 18.15
C ASP A 394 -18.88 -4.79 16.78
N PHE A 395 -17.84 -4.64 15.95
CA PHE A 395 -18.00 -4.15 14.59
C PHE A 395 -18.21 -5.32 13.63
N GLN A 396 -19.42 -5.50 13.17
CA GLN A 396 -19.73 -6.42 12.09
C GLN A 396 -19.48 -5.70 10.77
N GLN A 397 -18.54 -6.23 9.99
CA GLN A 397 -18.19 -5.67 8.69
C GLN A 397 -18.27 -6.75 7.61
N ASN A 398 -18.79 -6.41 6.46
CA ASN A 398 -18.88 -7.28 5.30
C ASN A 398 -18.10 -6.68 4.14
N LEU A 399 -16.78 -6.74 4.24
CA LEU A 399 -15.82 -6.03 3.36
C LEU A 399 -14.85 -6.95 2.66
N TYR A 400 -14.44 -8.03 3.34
CA TYR A 400 -13.24 -8.78 3.00
C TYR A 400 -13.54 -10.06 2.22
N LEU A 401 -12.49 -10.76 1.83
CA LEU A 401 -12.59 -11.94 0.97
C LEU A 401 -12.98 -13.21 1.74
N TYR A 402 -12.77 -13.20 3.05
CA TYR A 402 -13.09 -14.33 3.92
C TYR A 402 -14.11 -13.90 4.97
N ASP A 403 -14.97 -14.86 5.36
CA ASP A 403 -15.95 -14.65 6.41
C ASP A 403 -15.31 -14.73 7.83
N LYS A 404 -16.14 -14.53 8.85
CA LYS A 404 -15.71 -14.58 10.26
C LYS A 404 -15.13 -15.93 10.69
N ASN A 405 -15.39 -17.00 9.94
CA ASN A 405 -14.88 -18.34 10.19
C ASN A 405 -13.65 -18.68 9.36
N CYS A 406 -13.05 -17.68 8.69
CA CYS A 406 -11.91 -17.84 7.80
C CYS A 406 -12.21 -18.69 6.54
N GLU A 407 -13.47 -18.76 6.15
CA GLU A 407 -13.88 -19.44 4.91
C GLU A 407 -13.97 -18.42 3.76
N PRO A 408 -13.54 -18.79 2.54
CA PRO A 408 -13.62 -17.89 1.40
C PRO A 408 -15.09 -17.58 1.06
N LYS A 409 -15.37 -16.30 0.85
CA LYS A 409 -16.67 -15.79 0.42
C LYS A 409 -16.77 -15.86 -1.12
N PRO A 410 -17.99 -15.67 -1.70
CA PRO A 410 -18.13 -15.53 -3.15
C PRO A 410 -17.17 -14.51 -3.76
N CYS A 411 -16.93 -13.39 -3.07
CA CYS A 411 -16.03 -12.35 -3.56
C CYS A 411 -14.54 -12.75 -3.59
N TYR A 412 -14.12 -13.77 -2.83
CA TYR A 412 -12.79 -14.34 -3.00
C TYR A 412 -12.64 -14.93 -4.41
N TYR A 413 -13.63 -15.67 -4.87
CA TYR A 413 -13.61 -16.28 -6.21
C TYR A 413 -13.72 -15.22 -7.32
N GLY A 414 -14.49 -14.17 -7.09
CA GLY A 414 -14.49 -12.99 -7.97
C GLY A 414 -13.11 -12.33 -8.05
N PHE A 415 -12.45 -12.17 -6.91
CA PHE A 415 -11.11 -11.59 -6.82
C PHE A 415 -10.05 -12.38 -7.63
N ILE A 416 -10.07 -13.70 -7.59
CA ILE A 416 -9.04 -14.52 -8.25
C ILE A 416 -9.35 -14.86 -9.72
N LYS A 417 -10.62 -14.80 -10.14
CA LYS A 417 -11.05 -15.24 -11.47
C LYS A 417 -10.32 -14.56 -12.64
N PRO A 418 -10.18 -13.22 -12.70
CA PRO A 418 -9.44 -12.60 -13.80
C PRO A 418 -7.98 -13.03 -13.89
N GLY A 419 -7.35 -13.27 -12.75
CA GLY A 419 -5.97 -13.76 -12.69
C GLY A 419 -5.83 -15.18 -13.21
N ILE A 420 -6.76 -16.06 -12.88
CA ILE A 420 -6.81 -17.44 -13.39
C ILE A 420 -6.95 -17.42 -14.91
N GLU A 421 -7.90 -16.66 -15.43
CA GLU A 421 -8.11 -16.53 -16.88
C GLU A 421 -6.86 -16.00 -17.58
N ALA A 422 -6.24 -14.94 -17.05
CA ALA A 422 -5.03 -14.36 -17.61
C ALA A 422 -3.85 -15.34 -17.59
N ALA A 423 -3.65 -16.05 -16.49
CA ALA A 423 -2.57 -17.02 -16.36
C ALA A 423 -2.71 -18.21 -17.33
N ASN A 424 -3.93 -18.66 -17.57
CA ASN A 424 -4.21 -19.79 -18.47
C ASN A 424 -4.22 -19.37 -19.95
N ASN A 425 -4.54 -18.11 -20.29
CA ASN A 425 -4.53 -17.61 -21.65
C ASN A 425 -3.15 -17.25 -22.19
N LYS A 426 -2.14 -17.10 -21.32
CA LYS A 426 -0.73 -16.88 -21.71
C LYS A 426 -0.04 -18.14 -22.24
N LYS A 427 -0.71 -19.28 -22.21
CA LYS A 427 -0.22 -20.56 -22.72
C LYS A 427 -0.69 -20.75 -24.15
#